data_10c29dcd0d28240356cd23930b9f2da6
#
_entry.id   10c29dcd0d28240356cd23930b9f2da6
#
_cell.length_a   1.000
_cell.length_b   1.000
_cell.length_c   1.000
_cell.angle_alpha   90.00
_cell.angle_beta   90.00
_cell.angle_gamma   90.00
#
_symmetry.space_group_name_H-M   'P 1'
#
loop_
_entity.id
_entity.type
_entity.pdbx_description
1 polymer ?
#
loop_
_entity_poly.entity_id
_entity_poly.type
_entity_poly.pdbx_seq_one_letter_code
_entity_poly.pdbx_strand_id
1 'polypeptide(L)'
;MNDMILILNYSDEFAVEAAKRLRGERVFCKIISGTTTAAQVAEIAPRGLVLCGEPKSAAGVFDAEILKLDIPVLALGHAAHMLIAAMGGACAGAAISEKKANVQYADCKLFNGVEGGERYIQEAVTLMLPADVQVTASAGGCTVAFEDSKRSLFGVQFELERNDPDGSTILKNFARDICGCTPWFTMDAALAEARRALTEASIEGGFAVCGVSGGVDSMVAAVLAHQAFGERMTAIYVETGLMRAGDGAAVRAIYEQLGIPLRVIDRAEDVLATLRGRQTMGEKRAMVVSCLHEEMIRQT
;
A
#
# COMPACT_ATOMS: atom_id res chain seq x y z
N MET A 1 10.38 12.47 15.62
CA MET A 1 10.35 11.90 14.25
C MET A 1 10.34 10.38 14.38
N ASN A 2 9.34 9.74 13.84
CA ASN A 2 9.22 8.29 13.90
C ASN A 2 10.10 7.65 12.82
N ASP A 3 10.88 6.62 13.18
CA ASP A 3 11.78 5.93 12.28
C ASP A 3 11.02 4.99 11.33
N MET A 4 10.28 5.60 10.39
CA MET A 4 9.45 4.92 9.41
C MET A 4 9.28 5.71 8.12
N ILE A 5 8.91 5.00 7.06
CA ILE A 5 8.39 5.55 5.82
C ILE A 5 6.85 5.51 5.84
N LEU A 6 6.21 6.61 5.48
CA LEU A 6 4.78 6.66 5.29
C LEU A 6 4.44 6.55 3.81
N ILE A 7 3.56 5.63 3.44
CA ILE A 7 3.14 5.41 2.06
C ILE A 7 1.74 5.98 1.88
N LEU A 8 1.62 7.04 1.08
CA LEU A 8 0.35 7.62 0.67
C LEU A 8 -0.19 6.83 -0.53
N ASN A 9 -1.30 6.14 -0.31
CA ASN A 9 -1.89 5.23 -1.28
C ASN A 9 -3.05 5.88 -2.04
N TYR A 10 -2.88 6.04 -3.34
CA TYR A 10 -3.91 6.50 -4.29
C TYR A 10 -4.55 5.35 -5.06
N SER A 11 -3.88 4.18 -5.14
CA SER A 11 -4.44 2.93 -5.70
C SER A 11 -3.76 1.70 -5.07
N ASP A 12 -4.53 0.66 -4.75
CA ASP A 12 -4.17 -0.37 -3.77
C ASP A 12 -2.94 -1.25 -4.11
N GLU A 13 -2.64 -1.51 -5.37
CA GLU A 13 -1.65 -2.53 -5.75
C GLU A 13 -0.20 -2.08 -5.51
N PHE A 14 0.17 -0.89 -5.94
CA PHE A 14 1.55 -0.38 -5.87
C PHE A 14 2.03 -0.10 -4.44
N ALA A 15 1.16 0.43 -3.59
CA ALA A 15 1.49 0.73 -2.21
C ALA A 15 1.82 -0.54 -1.40
N VAL A 16 1.11 -1.64 -1.66
CA VAL A 16 1.38 -2.93 -1.02
C VAL A 16 2.73 -3.48 -1.46
N GLU A 17 3.08 -3.37 -2.75
CA GLU A 17 4.37 -3.84 -3.25
C GLU A 17 5.54 -3.00 -2.70
N ALA A 18 5.42 -1.68 -2.69
CA ALA A 18 6.40 -0.79 -2.06
C ALA A 18 6.59 -1.11 -0.57
N ALA A 19 5.51 -1.37 0.16
CA ALA A 19 5.58 -1.76 1.57
C ALA A 19 6.29 -3.10 1.78
N LYS A 20 6.04 -4.10 0.93
CA LYS A 20 6.72 -5.41 1.01
C LYS A 20 8.23 -5.26 0.81
N ARG A 21 8.65 -4.46 -0.18
CA ARG A 21 10.07 -4.20 -0.47
C ARG A 21 10.76 -3.46 0.68
N LEU A 22 10.14 -2.39 1.21
CA LEU A 22 10.67 -1.65 2.36
C LEU A 22 10.82 -2.56 3.60
N ARG A 23 9.83 -3.41 3.86
CA ARG A 23 9.89 -4.38 4.96
C ARG A 23 10.92 -5.48 4.71
N GLY A 24 11.10 -5.92 3.47
CA GLY A 24 12.20 -6.80 3.06
C GLY A 24 13.58 -6.21 3.36
N GLU A 25 13.71 -4.89 3.22
CA GLU A 25 14.88 -4.12 3.59
C GLU A 25 14.92 -3.76 5.09
N ARG A 26 14.02 -4.32 5.91
CA ARG A 26 13.89 -4.12 7.35
C ARG A 26 13.55 -2.68 7.76
N VAL A 27 12.94 -1.92 6.86
CA VAL A 27 12.44 -0.56 7.14
C VAL A 27 10.96 -0.64 7.51
N PHE A 28 10.60 -0.04 8.63
CA PHE A 28 9.20 0.06 9.03
C PHE A 28 8.44 1.04 8.14
N CYS A 29 7.26 0.66 7.69
CA CYS A 29 6.40 1.52 6.90
C CYS A 29 4.92 1.30 7.23
N LYS A 30 4.13 2.35 7.08
CA LYS A 30 2.66 2.33 7.16
C LYS A 30 2.05 2.80 5.85
N ILE A 31 0.98 2.12 5.40
CA ILE A 31 0.16 2.55 4.27
C ILE A 31 -1.03 3.32 4.84
N ILE A 32 -1.26 4.52 4.32
CA ILE A 32 -2.40 5.35 4.69
C ILE A 32 -3.07 5.93 3.43
N SER A 33 -4.23 6.54 3.59
CA SER A 33 -4.95 7.14 2.46
C SER A 33 -4.13 8.24 1.78
N GLY A 34 -4.18 8.30 0.44
CA GLY A 34 -3.62 9.41 -0.34
C GLY A 34 -4.27 10.77 -0.06
N THR A 35 -5.45 10.79 0.59
CA THR A 35 -6.14 12.02 1.01
C THR A 35 -5.66 12.56 2.36
N THR A 36 -4.60 11.98 2.95
CA THR A 36 -4.02 12.42 4.21
C THR A 36 -3.46 13.83 4.07
N THR A 37 -3.82 14.70 5.01
CA THR A 37 -3.42 16.12 4.99
C THR A 37 -2.01 16.34 5.55
N ALA A 38 -1.41 17.49 5.22
CA ALA A 38 -0.12 17.90 5.76
C ALA A 38 -0.10 17.92 7.31
N ALA A 39 -1.20 18.34 7.94
CA ALA A 39 -1.32 18.35 9.41
C ALA A 39 -1.23 16.93 9.99
N GLN A 40 -1.91 15.96 9.38
CA GLN A 40 -1.86 14.57 9.80
C GLN A 40 -0.47 13.94 9.56
N VAL A 41 0.18 14.26 8.45
CA VAL A 41 1.57 13.83 8.19
C VAL A 41 2.52 14.40 9.22
N ALA A 42 2.37 15.70 9.57
CA ALA A 42 3.19 16.36 10.58
C ALA A 42 3.01 15.72 11.98
N GLU A 43 1.79 15.32 12.35
CA GLU A 43 1.51 14.62 13.61
C GLU A 43 2.20 13.23 13.65
N ILE A 44 2.16 12.49 12.54
CA ILE A 44 2.85 11.20 12.42
C ILE A 44 4.36 11.39 12.45
N ALA A 45 4.87 12.48 11.90
CA ALA A 45 6.28 12.85 11.82
C ALA A 45 7.19 11.74 11.25
N PRO A 46 6.92 11.19 10.04
CA PRO A 46 7.73 10.14 9.43
C PRO A 46 9.10 10.66 8.99
N ARG A 47 10.04 9.76 8.70
CA ARG A 47 11.33 10.10 8.10
C ARG A 47 11.25 10.43 6.61
N GLY A 48 10.27 9.86 5.90
CA GLY A 48 10.06 10.07 4.48
C GLY A 48 8.69 9.61 4.03
N LEU A 49 8.31 10.07 2.84
CA LEU A 49 7.03 9.76 2.21
C LEU A 49 7.26 9.03 0.88
N VAL A 50 6.46 8.00 0.63
CA VAL A 50 6.34 7.37 -0.69
C VAL A 50 4.92 7.58 -1.19
N LEU A 51 4.78 8.15 -2.38
CA LEU A 51 3.49 8.35 -3.04
C LEU A 51 3.30 7.26 -4.09
N CYS A 52 2.21 6.50 -4.01
CA CYS A 52 1.94 5.39 -4.92
C CYS A 52 0.56 5.47 -5.54
N GLY A 53 0.48 5.19 -6.84
CA GLY A 53 -0.76 5.02 -7.56
C GLY A 53 -1.34 6.29 -8.18
N GLU A 54 -2.52 6.14 -8.76
CA GLU A 54 -3.26 7.18 -9.46
C GLU A 54 -4.55 7.52 -8.72
N PRO A 55 -4.84 8.79 -8.45
CA PRO A 55 -6.09 9.17 -7.83
C PRO A 55 -7.27 8.93 -8.78
N LYS A 56 -8.27 8.18 -8.31
CA LYS A 56 -9.49 7.87 -9.08
C LYS A 56 -10.43 9.06 -9.27
N SER A 57 -10.17 10.18 -8.61
CA SER A 57 -10.99 11.40 -8.70
C SER A 57 -10.20 12.64 -8.27
N ALA A 58 -10.70 13.81 -8.65
CA ALA A 58 -10.12 15.09 -8.20
C ALA A 58 -10.11 15.28 -6.67
N ALA A 59 -10.95 14.55 -5.94
CA ALA A 59 -10.98 14.55 -4.48
C ALA A 59 -9.78 13.79 -3.84
N GLY A 60 -9.02 13.02 -4.63
CA GLY A 60 -7.81 12.31 -4.19
C GLY A 60 -6.51 13.05 -4.51
N VAL A 61 -6.55 14.37 -4.69
CA VAL A 61 -5.37 15.16 -5.05
C VAL A 61 -4.41 15.24 -3.85
N PHE A 62 -3.12 15.13 -4.16
CA PHE A 62 -2.04 15.31 -3.20
C PHE A 62 -2.12 16.70 -2.55
N ASP A 63 -2.06 16.73 -1.23
CA ASP A 63 -1.99 17.99 -0.48
C ASP A 63 -0.58 18.60 -0.63
N ALA A 64 -0.47 19.63 -1.47
CA ALA A 64 0.80 20.29 -1.77
C ALA A 64 1.45 20.95 -0.54
N GLU A 65 0.70 21.23 0.54
CA GLU A 65 1.26 21.73 1.81
C GLU A 65 2.22 20.72 2.47
N ILE A 66 2.13 19.44 2.11
CA ILE A 66 3.09 18.39 2.52
C ILE A 66 4.51 18.74 2.07
N LEU A 67 4.68 19.39 0.93
CA LEU A 67 6.00 19.79 0.42
C LEU A 67 6.69 20.87 1.27
N LYS A 68 5.95 21.50 2.20
CA LYS A 68 6.48 22.48 3.17
C LYS A 68 6.94 21.86 4.48
N LEU A 69 6.74 20.53 4.67
CA LEU A 69 7.11 19.85 5.91
C LEU A 69 8.60 19.46 5.98
N ASP A 70 9.37 19.76 4.94
CA ASP A 70 10.80 19.44 4.84
C ASP A 70 11.10 17.94 5.06
N ILE A 71 10.20 17.09 4.55
CA ILE A 71 10.28 15.63 4.60
C ILE A 71 10.62 15.12 3.20
N PRO A 72 11.61 14.22 3.01
CA PRO A 72 11.89 13.62 1.72
C PRO A 72 10.68 12.91 1.12
N VAL A 73 10.43 13.10 -0.17
CA VAL A 73 9.29 12.52 -0.90
C VAL A 73 9.78 11.75 -2.12
N LEU A 74 9.34 10.51 -2.27
CA LEU A 74 9.50 9.70 -3.48
C LEU A 74 8.13 9.38 -4.07
N ALA A 75 7.88 9.83 -5.30
CA ALA A 75 6.66 9.56 -6.04
C ALA A 75 6.89 8.53 -7.14
N LEU A 76 6.04 7.48 -7.20
CA LEU A 76 6.18 6.34 -8.09
C LEU A 76 5.03 6.29 -9.11
N GLY A 77 5.38 6.01 -10.38
CA GLY A 77 4.42 5.91 -11.48
C GLY A 77 3.63 7.21 -11.67
N HIS A 78 2.32 7.14 -11.72
CA HIS A 78 1.44 8.30 -11.87
C HIS A 78 1.56 9.33 -10.74
N ALA A 79 1.97 8.90 -9.54
CA ALA A 79 2.22 9.84 -8.44
C ALA A 79 3.35 10.82 -8.75
N ALA A 80 4.32 10.47 -9.62
CA ALA A 80 5.34 11.40 -10.09
C ALA A 80 4.75 12.57 -10.89
N HIS A 81 3.66 12.34 -11.62
CA HIS A 81 2.94 13.41 -12.35
C HIS A 81 2.26 14.40 -11.38
N MET A 82 1.68 13.87 -10.30
CA MET A 82 1.11 14.71 -9.25
C MET A 82 2.17 15.55 -8.53
N LEU A 83 3.31 14.93 -8.22
CA LEU A 83 4.41 15.60 -7.55
C LEU A 83 4.94 16.75 -8.41
N ILE A 84 5.22 16.51 -9.71
CA ILE A 84 5.75 17.55 -10.59
C ILE A 84 4.76 18.70 -10.77
N ALA A 85 3.48 18.43 -10.84
CA ALA A 85 2.43 19.46 -10.88
C ALA A 85 2.40 20.30 -9.60
N ALA A 86 2.51 19.67 -8.44
CA ALA A 86 2.58 20.35 -7.13
C ALA A 86 3.87 21.20 -6.97
N MET A 87 4.94 20.85 -7.69
CA MET A 87 6.19 21.61 -7.74
C MET A 87 6.14 22.80 -8.72
N GLY A 88 5.02 22.99 -9.44
CA GLY A 88 4.86 24.05 -10.42
C GLY A 88 5.32 23.68 -11.84
N GLY A 89 5.59 22.40 -12.08
CA GLY A 89 5.82 21.85 -13.42
C GLY A 89 4.52 21.46 -14.11
N ALA A 90 4.63 20.82 -15.27
CA ALA A 90 3.48 20.34 -16.03
C ALA A 90 3.76 19.00 -16.72
N CYS A 91 2.70 18.31 -17.07
CA CYS A 91 2.73 17.07 -17.84
C CYS A 91 2.04 17.30 -19.19
N ALA A 92 2.61 16.79 -20.27
CA ALA A 92 2.05 16.92 -21.62
C ALA A 92 2.17 15.60 -22.37
N GLY A 93 1.07 15.11 -22.91
CA GLY A 93 0.98 13.97 -23.83
C GLY A 93 1.73 12.71 -23.41
N ALA A 94 1.25 11.54 -23.76
CA ALA A 94 1.95 10.29 -23.55
C ALA A 94 3.21 10.24 -24.44
N ALA A 95 4.36 9.99 -23.82
CA ALA A 95 5.64 9.85 -24.50
C ALA A 95 6.05 8.38 -24.67
N ILE A 96 5.74 7.56 -23.67
CA ILE A 96 5.94 6.11 -23.67
C ILE A 96 4.69 5.47 -23.08
N SER A 97 4.12 4.48 -23.75
CA SER A 97 2.99 3.71 -23.22
C SER A 97 3.23 2.21 -23.39
N GLU A 98 2.92 1.46 -22.31
CA GLU A 98 2.90 -0.02 -22.23
C GLU A 98 4.13 -0.71 -22.85
N LYS A 99 5.34 -0.25 -22.53
CA LYS A 99 6.55 -0.82 -23.12
C LYS A 99 7.65 -1.02 -22.11
N LYS A 100 8.46 -2.05 -22.37
CA LYS A 100 9.80 -2.12 -21.84
C LYS A 100 10.67 -1.10 -22.58
N ALA A 101 11.26 -0.21 -21.81
CA ALA A 101 12.18 0.79 -22.33
C ALA A 101 13.53 0.68 -21.61
N ASN A 102 14.60 0.92 -22.34
CA ASN A 102 15.94 0.93 -21.76
C ASN A 102 16.16 2.25 -21.03
N VAL A 103 16.27 2.17 -19.70
CA VAL A 103 16.43 3.33 -18.82
C VAL A 103 17.91 3.58 -18.59
N GLN A 104 18.33 4.82 -18.77
CA GLN A 104 19.67 5.33 -18.47
C GLN A 104 19.57 6.25 -17.25
N TYR A 105 20.41 6.00 -16.25
CA TYR A 105 20.46 6.76 -15.01
C TYR A 105 21.58 7.77 -15.04
N ALA A 106 21.35 8.97 -14.51
CA ALA A 106 22.37 9.93 -14.15
C ALA A 106 22.87 9.66 -12.72
N ASP A 107 23.98 10.27 -12.34
CA ASP A 107 24.51 10.19 -10.97
C ASP A 107 23.53 10.85 -9.98
N CYS A 108 22.89 10.01 -9.17
CA CYS A 108 21.86 10.40 -8.22
C CYS A 108 21.86 9.41 -7.04
N LYS A 109 21.71 9.90 -5.82
CA LYS A 109 21.67 9.03 -4.61
C LYS A 109 20.56 7.97 -4.70
N LEU A 110 19.43 8.31 -5.30
CA LEU A 110 18.30 7.39 -5.44
C LEU A 110 18.67 6.14 -6.26
N PHE A 111 19.53 6.30 -7.27
CA PHE A 111 19.92 5.22 -8.20
C PHE A 111 21.31 4.64 -7.91
N ASN A 112 21.88 4.90 -6.74
CA ASN A 112 23.17 4.33 -6.38
C ASN A 112 23.11 2.80 -6.35
N GLY A 113 24.00 2.15 -7.12
CA GLY A 113 24.02 0.69 -7.28
C GLY A 113 22.89 0.11 -8.12
N VAL A 114 22.14 0.95 -8.85
CA VAL A 114 21.14 0.53 -9.84
C VAL A 114 21.80 0.48 -11.21
N GLU A 115 21.72 -0.66 -11.87
CA GLU A 115 22.24 -0.83 -13.22
C GLU A 115 21.20 -0.38 -14.26
N GLY A 116 21.66 0.26 -15.36
CA GLY A 116 20.83 0.59 -16.50
C GLY A 116 20.25 -0.68 -17.15
N GLY A 117 19.06 -0.59 -17.69
CA GLY A 117 18.44 -1.73 -18.35
C GLY A 117 16.98 -1.53 -18.68
N GLU A 118 16.35 -2.61 -19.16
CA GLU A 118 14.92 -2.59 -19.48
C GLU A 118 14.06 -2.45 -18.23
N ARG A 119 13.14 -1.48 -18.27
CA ARG A 119 12.10 -1.27 -17.25
C ARG A 119 10.73 -1.25 -17.91
N TYR A 120 9.75 -1.78 -17.22
CA TYR A 120 8.37 -1.66 -17.66
C TYR A 120 7.86 -0.25 -17.30
N ILE A 121 7.33 0.43 -18.29
CA ILE A 121 6.74 1.76 -18.16
C ILE A 121 5.29 1.63 -18.65
N GLN A 122 4.34 1.68 -17.74
CA GLN A 122 2.92 1.65 -18.09
C GLN A 122 2.56 2.90 -18.88
N GLU A 123 2.91 4.06 -18.35
CA GLU A 123 2.77 5.34 -19.04
C GLU A 123 3.84 6.32 -18.54
N ALA A 124 4.66 6.85 -19.45
CA ALA A 124 5.47 8.02 -19.17
C ALA A 124 4.97 9.17 -20.03
N VAL A 125 4.81 10.32 -19.39
CA VAL A 125 4.41 11.56 -20.04
C VAL A 125 5.63 12.48 -20.21
N THR A 126 5.55 13.41 -21.16
CA THR A 126 6.55 14.46 -21.27
C THR A 126 6.44 15.40 -20.07
N LEU A 127 7.52 15.52 -19.30
CA LEU A 127 7.57 16.39 -18.12
C LEU A 127 8.17 17.74 -18.48
N MET A 128 7.47 18.81 -18.12
CA MET A 128 7.98 20.18 -18.08
C MET A 128 8.49 20.46 -16.68
N LEU A 129 9.80 20.32 -16.48
CA LEU A 129 10.43 20.46 -15.18
C LEU A 129 10.64 21.93 -14.79
N PRO A 130 10.38 22.32 -13.52
CA PRO A 130 10.85 23.60 -12.98
C PRO A 130 12.37 23.74 -13.06
N ALA A 131 12.89 24.97 -13.04
CA ALA A 131 14.31 25.26 -13.26
C ALA A 131 15.29 24.58 -12.28
N ASP A 132 14.84 24.33 -11.05
CA ASP A 132 15.65 23.70 -9.99
C ASP A 132 15.57 22.17 -9.99
N VAL A 133 14.75 21.56 -10.86
CA VAL A 133 14.53 20.12 -10.95
C VAL A 133 15.46 19.52 -12.01
N GLN A 134 16.18 18.47 -11.65
CA GLN A 134 17.14 17.79 -12.51
C GLN A 134 16.57 16.47 -13.03
N VAL A 135 16.94 16.12 -14.28
CA VAL A 135 16.66 14.80 -14.85
C VAL A 135 17.64 13.80 -14.26
N THR A 136 17.12 12.74 -13.64
CA THR A 136 17.94 11.68 -13.03
C THR A 136 17.81 10.33 -13.74
N ALA A 137 16.81 10.15 -14.62
CA ALA A 137 16.78 9.04 -15.55
C ALA A 137 16.03 9.41 -16.84
N SER A 138 16.45 8.78 -17.96
CA SER A 138 15.84 8.94 -19.26
C SER A 138 15.64 7.59 -19.96
N ALA A 139 14.63 7.52 -20.82
CA ALA A 139 14.36 6.38 -21.69
C ALA A 139 13.81 6.88 -23.03
N GLY A 140 14.37 6.44 -24.15
CA GLY A 140 13.91 6.84 -25.48
C GLY A 140 13.88 8.34 -25.73
N GLY A 141 14.73 9.12 -25.06
CA GLY A 141 14.74 10.59 -25.13
C GLY A 141 13.74 11.29 -24.21
N CYS A 142 12.96 10.54 -23.43
CA CYS A 142 11.99 11.08 -22.47
C CYS A 142 12.55 11.04 -21.06
N THR A 143 12.23 12.04 -20.24
CA THR A 143 12.51 12.04 -18.81
C THR A 143 11.63 11.02 -18.12
N VAL A 144 12.24 10.03 -17.45
CA VAL A 144 11.49 9.01 -16.69
C VAL A 144 11.75 9.07 -15.18
N ALA A 145 12.73 9.89 -14.76
CA ALA A 145 12.91 10.25 -13.36
C ALA A 145 13.53 11.64 -13.20
N PHE A 146 13.22 12.25 -12.07
CA PHE A 146 13.70 13.60 -11.73
C PHE A 146 13.94 13.74 -10.23
N GLU A 147 14.75 14.75 -9.85
CA GLU A 147 14.94 15.13 -8.45
C GLU A 147 14.99 16.67 -8.28
N ASP A 148 14.51 17.11 -7.14
CA ASP A 148 14.87 18.37 -6.51
C ASP A 148 15.72 18.08 -5.29
N SER A 149 17.03 18.15 -5.46
CA SER A 149 17.98 17.80 -4.39
C SER A 149 17.94 18.76 -3.20
N LYS A 150 17.49 20.00 -3.40
CA LYS A 150 17.36 21.00 -2.33
C LYS A 150 16.23 20.66 -1.36
N ARG A 151 15.13 20.13 -1.89
CA ARG A 151 13.94 19.76 -1.12
C ARG A 151 13.81 18.25 -0.86
N SER A 152 14.77 17.45 -1.37
CA SER A 152 14.76 15.99 -1.31
C SER A 152 13.47 15.39 -1.91
N LEU A 153 13.04 15.90 -3.07
CA LEU A 153 11.86 15.42 -3.80
C LEU A 153 12.29 14.63 -5.02
N PHE A 154 11.74 13.43 -5.15
CA PHE A 154 12.09 12.47 -6.21
C PHE A 154 10.84 11.98 -6.91
N GLY A 155 10.87 11.87 -8.22
CA GLY A 155 9.80 11.28 -9.03
C GLY A 155 10.33 10.27 -10.02
N VAL A 156 9.67 9.13 -10.13
CA VAL A 156 10.01 8.02 -11.03
C VAL A 156 8.75 7.60 -11.77
N GLN A 157 8.77 7.65 -13.12
CA GLN A 157 7.61 7.32 -13.96
C GLN A 157 7.49 5.82 -14.31
N PHE A 158 8.51 5.02 -14.01
CA PHE A 158 8.42 3.57 -14.17
C PHE A 158 7.97 2.88 -12.88
N GLU A 159 7.40 1.68 -13.05
CA GLU A 159 6.91 0.91 -11.93
C GLU A 159 8.00 0.01 -11.35
N LEU A 160 7.90 -0.19 -10.04
CA LEU A 160 8.74 -1.16 -9.36
C LEU A 160 8.10 -2.53 -9.53
N GLU A 161 8.54 -3.29 -10.54
CA GLU A 161 8.04 -4.64 -10.78
C GLU A 161 8.28 -5.56 -9.59
N ARG A 162 7.36 -6.49 -9.34
CA ARG A 162 7.41 -7.40 -8.19
C ARG A 162 8.73 -8.16 -8.08
N ASN A 163 9.31 -8.54 -9.21
CA ASN A 163 10.56 -9.32 -9.30
C ASN A 163 11.76 -8.48 -9.73
N ASP A 164 11.62 -7.15 -9.82
CA ASP A 164 12.71 -6.26 -10.18
C ASP A 164 13.63 -6.04 -8.96
N PRO A 165 14.89 -6.51 -8.97
CA PRO A 165 15.83 -6.29 -7.88
C PRO A 165 16.16 -4.82 -7.68
N ASP A 166 16.15 -4.03 -8.75
CA ASP A 166 16.47 -2.60 -8.70
C ASP A 166 15.39 -1.80 -7.98
N GLY A 167 14.13 -2.22 -8.06
CA GLY A 167 13.05 -1.61 -7.29
C GLY A 167 13.29 -1.67 -5.78
N SER A 168 13.83 -2.78 -5.28
CA SER A 168 14.25 -2.90 -3.88
C SER A 168 15.44 -2.01 -3.56
N THR A 169 16.41 -1.91 -4.48
CA THR A 169 17.57 -1.03 -4.33
C THR A 169 17.16 0.44 -4.27
N ILE A 170 16.29 0.88 -5.18
CA ILE A 170 15.76 2.25 -5.21
C ILE A 170 15.06 2.60 -3.90
N LEU A 171 14.15 1.74 -3.43
CA LEU A 171 13.44 1.96 -2.17
C LEU A 171 14.36 1.91 -0.95
N LYS A 172 15.38 1.04 -0.96
CA LYS A 172 16.42 0.99 0.08
C LYS A 172 17.20 2.30 0.11
N ASN A 173 17.69 2.78 -1.03
CA ASN A 173 18.44 4.03 -1.12
C ASN A 173 17.61 5.21 -0.64
N PHE A 174 16.33 5.29 -1.04
CA PHE A 174 15.42 6.32 -0.54
C PHE A 174 15.27 6.24 0.98
N ALA A 175 14.91 5.08 1.50
CA ALA A 175 14.58 4.94 2.92
C ALA A 175 15.81 5.06 3.83
N ARG A 176 16.94 4.45 3.45
CA ARG A 176 18.15 4.42 4.31
C ARG A 176 19.08 5.58 4.05
N ASP A 177 19.42 5.84 2.78
CA ASP A 177 20.50 6.76 2.43
C ASP A 177 20.02 8.20 2.32
N ILE A 178 18.72 8.41 1.95
CA ILE A 178 18.11 9.73 1.85
C ILE A 178 17.33 10.07 3.12
N CYS A 179 16.42 9.21 3.57
CA CYS A 179 15.59 9.47 4.76
C CYS A 179 16.28 9.10 6.08
N GLY A 180 17.39 8.35 6.06
CA GLY A 180 18.12 7.94 7.25
C GLY A 180 17.37 6.96 8.15
N CYS A 181 16.46 6.13 7.58
CA CYS A 181 15.79 5.08 8.34
C CYS A 181 16.76 3.96 8.73
N THR A 182 16.63 3.46 9.95
CA THR A 182 17.41 2.32 10.43
C THR A 182 16.74 0.99 10.08
N PRO A 183 17.50 -0.08 9.76
CA PRO A 183 16.96 -1.39 9.40
C PRO A 183 16.62 -2.23 10.66
N TRP A 184 15.64 -1.79 11.43
CA TRP A 184 15.26 -2.45 12.68
C TRP A 184 14.05 -3.37 12.55
N PHE A 185 13.21 -3.19 11.52
CA PHE A 185 11.95 -3.90 11.39
C PHE A 185 12.16 -5.37 11.01
N THR A 186 11.72 -6.25 11.88
CA THR A 186 11.75 -7.71 11.71
C THR A 186 10.34 -8.27 11.87
N MET A 187 10.14 -9.56 11.58
CA MET A 187 8.85 -10.22 11.80
C MET A 187 8.45 -10.19 13.29
N ASP A 188 9.42 -10.36 14.20
CA ASP A 188 9.16 -10.25 15.65
C ASP A 188 8.74 -8.84 16.04
N ALA A 189 9.38 -7.80 15.47
CA ALA A 189 9.00 -6.41 15.68
C ALA A 189 7.61 -6.11 15.11
N ALA A 190 7.27 -6.65 13.92
CA ALA A 190 5.93 -6.54 13.34
C ALA A 190 4.87 -7.18 14.24
N LEU A 191 5.15 -8.35 14.77
CA LEU A 191 4.27 -9.07 15.68
C LEU A 191 4.08 -8.30 17.00
N ALA A 192 5.16 -7.76 17.56
CA ALA A 192 5.11 -6.94 18.77
C ALA A 192 4.28 -5.67 18.58
N GLU A 193 4.45 -4.98 17.44
CA GLU A 193 3.66 -3.78 17.10
C GLU A 193 2.18 -4.12 16.91
N ALA A 194 1.85 -5.20 16.20
CA ALA A 194 0.48 -5.65 16.01
C ALA A 194 -0.19 -5.99 17.36
N ARG A 195 0.51 -6.69 18.23
CA ARG A 195 0.01 -7.00 19.59
C ARG A 195 -0.21 -5.74 20.42
N ARG A 196 0.73 -4.78 20.36
CA ARG A 196 0.61 -3.50 21.07
C ARG A 196 -0.64 -2.75 20.61
N ALA A 197 -0.84 -2.58 19.30
CA ALA A 197 -1.97 -1.87 18.73
C ALA A 197 -3.32 -2.54 19.10
N LEU A 198 -3.39 -3.86 19.05
CA LEU A 198 -4.60 -4.60 19.45
C LEU A 198 -4.86 -4.50 20.96
N THR A 199 -3.82 -4.55 21.78
CA THR A 199 -3.94 -4.38 23.24
C THR A 199 -4.44 -2.97 23.59
N GLU A 200 -3.88 -1.93 22.97
CA GLU A 200 -4.34 -0.54 23.14
C GLU A 200 -5.82 -0.40 22.78
N ALA A 201 -6.23 -0.93 21.62
CA ALA A 201 -7.62 -0.92 21.19
C ALA A 201 -8.55 -1.69 22.16
N SER A 202 -8.05 -2.76 22.82
CA SER A 202 -8.84 -3.55 23.75
C SER A 202 -9.12 -2.86 25.09
N ILE A 203 -8.32 -1.86 25.47
CA ILE A 203 -8.45 -1.11 26.74
C ILE A 203 -9.70 -0.24 26.71
N GLU A 204 -10.14 0.23 25.56
CA GLU A 204 -11.35 1.07 25.39
C GLU A 204 -12.66 0.31 25.70
N GLY A 205 -12.59 -0.98 26.02
CA GLY A 205 -13.73 -1.77 26.50
C GLY A 205 -14.68 -2.29 25.42
N GLY A 206 -14.35 -2.10 24.14
CA GLY A 206 -15.15 -2.55 22.99
C GLY A 206 -15.07 -4.07 22.74
N PHE A 207 -15.91 -4.52 21.81
CA PHE A 207 -15.87 -5.87 21.23
C PHE A 207 -15.10 -5.85 19.92
N ALA A 208 -14.47 -6.97 19.57
CA ALA A 208 -13.82 -7.16 18.30
C ALA A 208 -14.53 -8.22 17.46
N VAL A 209 -14.72 -7.94 16.17
CA VAL A 209 -15.25 -8.89 15.20
C VAL A 209 -14.19 -9.12 14.14
N CYS A 210 -13.87 -10.37 13.85
CA CYS A 210 -12.89 -10.76 12.86
C CYS A 210 -13.52 -11.64 11.78
N GLY A 211 -13.61 -11.15 10.54
CA GLY A 211 -14.00 -11.96 9.39
C GLY A 211 -12.91 -12.96 9.04
N VAL A 212 -13.27 -14.23 8.90
CA VAL A 212 -12.32 -15.28 8.59
C VAL A 212 -12.72 -16.08 7.37
N SER A 213 -11.72 -16.46 6.56
CA SER A 213 -11.93 -17.16 5.29
C SER A 213 -11.36 -18.60 5.29
N GLY A 214 -10.77 -19.04 6.38
CA GLY A 214 -9.98 -20.27 6.43
C GLY A 214 -8.55 -20.13 5.86
N GLY A 215 -8.18 -18.95 5.35
CA GLY A 215 -6.81 -18.64 4.94
C GLY A 215 -5.92 -18.31 6.14
N VAL A 216 -4.61 -18.53 5.97
CA VAL A 216 -3.60 -18.32 7.04
C VAL A 216 -3.62 -16.88 7.56
N ASP A 217 -3.76 -15.88 6.70
CA ASP A 217 -3.71 -14.46 7.09
C ASP A 217 -4.86 -14.10 8.03
N SER A 218 -6.09 -14.50 7.69
CA SER A 218 -7.26 -14.26 8.53
C SER A 218 -7.20 -15.03 9.85
N MET A 219 -6.61 -16.22 9.83
CA MET A 219 -6.40 -17.03 11.04
C MET A 219 -5.40 -16.36 11.98
N VAL A 220 -4.26 -15.89 11.48
CA VAL A 220 -3.27 -15.16 12.29
C VAL A 220 -3.89 -13.89 12.88
N ALA A 221 -4.64 -13.13 12.08
CA ALA A 221 -5.34 -11.93 12.55
C ALA A 221 -6.33 -12.26 13.69
N ALA A 222 -7.12 -13.35 13.55
CA ALA A 222 -8.06 -13.79 14.57
C ALA A 222 -7.36 -14.24 15.85
N VAL A 223 -6.25 -14.99 15.76
CA VAL A 223 -5.46 -15.41 16.93
C VAL A 223 -4.92 -14.19 17.68
N LEU A 224 -4.35 -13.21 16.97
CA LEU A 224 -3.82 -12.00 17.59
C LEU A 224 -4.92 -11.16 18.24
N ALA A 225 -6.06 -11.01 17.57
CA ALA A 225 -7.21 -10.30 18.11
C ALA A 225 -7.77 -11.01 19.37
N HIS A 226 -7.87 -12.34 19.33
CA HIS A 226 -8.34 -13.11 20.48
C HIS A 226 -7.37 -13.03 21.68
N GLN A 227 -6.06 -12.99 21.45
CA GLN A 227 -5.07 -12.76 22.50
C GLN A 227 -5.23 -11.41 23.20
N ALA A 228 -5.68 -10.38 22.47
CA ALA A 228 -5.87 -9.04 23.04
C ALA A 228 -7.25 -8.82 23.67
N PHE A 229 -8.32 -9.32 23.04
CA PHE A 229 -9.70 -9.07 23.44
C PHE A 229 -10.32 -10.21 24.26
N GLY A 230 -9.71 -11.41 24.24
CA GLY A 230 -10.26 -12.59 24.90
C GLY A 230 -11.66 -12.94 24.38
N GLU A 231 -12.59 -13.22 25.30
CA GLU A 231 -13.99 -13.56 24.98
C GLU A 231 -14.79 -12.40 24.34
N ARG A 232 -14.26 -11.18 24.37
CA ARG A 232 -14.85 -10.02 23.69
C ARG A 232 -14.55 -10.01 22.17
N MET A 233 -13.86 -11.03 21.66
CA MET A 233 -13.60 -11.19 20.23
C MET A 233 -14.40 -12.37 19.69
N THR A 234 -15.08 -12.16 18.56
CA THR A 234 -15.79 -13.21 17.82
C THR A 234 -15.25 -13.31 16.40
N ALA A 235 -14.81 -14.52 16.01
CA ALA A 235 -14.51 -14.81 14.61
C ALA A 235 -15.83 -15.10 13.87
N ILE A 236 -15.95 -14.57 12.62
CA ILE A 236 -17.13 -14.77 11.78
C ILE A 236 -16.71 -15.38 10.45
N TYR A 237 -17.23 -16.57 10.18
CA TYR A 237 -17.11 -17.18 8.86
C TYR A 237 -18.44 -17.06 8.13
N VAL A 238 -18.43 -16.44 6.95
CA VAL A 238 -19.62 -16.30 6.12
C VAL A 238 -19.60 -17.35 5.01
N GLU A 239 -20.55 -18.26 5.02
CA GLU A 239 -20.78 -19.23 3.95
C GLU A 239 -21.44 -18.50 2.77
N THR A 240 -20.71 -18.36 1.68
CA THR A 240 -21.12 -17.58 0.51
C THR A 240 -21.68 -18.44 -0.62
N GLY A 241 -21.59 -19.76 -0.51
CA GLY A 241 -21.89 -20.69 -1.60
C GLY A 241 -20.83 -20.71 -2.72
N LEU A 242 -19.72 -19.97 -2.55
CA LEU A 242 -18.62 -19.91 -3.52
C LEU A 242 -17.37 -20.66 -3.02
N MET A 243 -17.43 -21.19 -1.80
CA MET A 243 -16.34 -21.93 -1.19
C MET A 243 -16.39 -23.40 -1.61
N ARG A 244 -15.28 -24.12 -1.39
CA ARG A 244 -15.25 -25.57 -1.68
C ARG A 244 -16.14 -26.31 -0.68
N ALA A 245 -16.69 -27.44 -1.12
CA ALA A 245 -17.44 -28.31 -0.23
C ALA A 245 -16.56 -28.76 0.94
N GLY A 246 -17.04 -28.55 2.16
CA GLY A 246 -16.33 -28.92 3.39
C GLY A 246 -15.44 -27.84 4.00
N ASP A 247 -15.17 -26.71 3.31
CA ASP A 247 -14.33 -25.63 3.86
C ASP A 247 -14.91 -25.09 5.19
N GLY A 248 -16.20 -24.86 5.28
CA GLY A 248 -16.84 -24.39 6.52
C GLY A 248 -16.67 -25.35 7.70
N ALA A 249 -16.74 -26.66 7.47
CA ALA A 249 -16.49 -27.66 8.51
C ALA A 249 -15.02 -27.67 8.95
N ALA A 250 -14.09 -27.55 8.00
CA ALA A 250 -12.65 -27.48 8.28
C ALA A 250 -12.31 -26.23 9.10
N VAL A 251 -12.85 -25.06 8.72
CA VAL A 251 -12.68 -23.81 9.47
C VAL A 251 -13.21 -23.96 10.90
N ARG A 252 -14.40 -24.51 11.08
CA ARG A 252 -14.98 -24.76 12.41
C ARG A 252 -14.05 -25.62 13.29
N ALA A 253 -13.55 -26.73 12.77
CA ALA A 253 -12.66 -27.61 13.51
C ALA A 253 -11.35 -26.92 13.93
N ILE A 254 -10.80 -26.08 13.08
CA ILE A 254 -9.58 -25.31 13.39
C ILE A 254 -9.85 -24.32 14.54
N TYR A 255 -10.94 -23.56 14.47
CA TYR A 255 -11.25 -22.54 15.49
C TYR A 255 -11.63 -23.17 16.84
N GLU A 256 -12.26 -24.35 16.84
CA GLU A 256 -12.47 -25.16 18.05
C GLU A 256 -11.14 -25.58 18.69
N GLN A 257 -10.16 -26.05 17.90
CA GLN A 257 -8.83 -26.40 18.42
C GLN A 257 -8.06 -25.18 18.94
N LEU A 258 -8.27 -24.00 18.37
CA LEU A 258 -7.66 -22.75 18.84
C LEU A 258 -8.36 -22.16 20.07
N GLY A 259 -9.53 -22.69 20.47
CA GLY A 259 -10.33 -22.13 21.55
C GLY A 259 -10.91 -20.75 21.24
N ILE A 260 -11.06 -20.41 19.96
CA ILE A 260 -11.56 -19.10 19.52
C ILE A 260 -13.04 -19.21 19.17
N PRO A 261 -13.93 -18.38 19.76
CA PRO A 261 -15.35 -18.37 19.41
C PRO A 261 -15.55 -18.09 17.92
N LEU A 262 -16.21 -19.04 17.22
CA LEU A 262 -16.52 -18.92 15.79
C LEU A 262 -18.03 -18.90 15.58
N ARG A 263 -18.52 -17.86 14.93
CA ARG A 263 -19.88 -17.79 14.39
C ARG A 263 -19.86 -18.08 12.89
N VAL A 264 -20.63 -19.09 12.48
CA VAL A 264 -20.82 -19.40 11.06
C VAL A 264 -22.17 -18.89 10.61
N ILE A 265 -22.18 -18.08 9.55
CA ILE A 265 -23.36 -17.43 9.00
C ILE A 265 -23.54 -17.88 7.56
N ASP A 266 -24.68 -18.50 7.27
CA ASP A 266 -25.00 -18.93 5.91
C ASP A 266 -25.67 -17.76 5.15
N ARG A 267 -25.05 -17.30 4.08
CA ARG A 267 -25.53 -16.27 3.15
C ARG A 267 -25.46 -16.74 1.69
N ALA A 268 -25.35 -18.06 1.48
CA ALA A 268 -25.14 -18.62 0.15
C ALA A 268 -26.25 -18.20 -0.85
N GLU A 269 -27.52 -18.30 -0.45
CA GLU A 269 -28.61 -17.92 -1.32
C GLU A 269 -28.61 -16.45 -1.69
N ASP A 270 -28.35 -15.55 -0.71
CA ASP A 270 -28.33 -14.12 -0.91
C ASP A 270 -27.16 -13.70 -1.82
N VAL A 271 -25.96 -14.22 -1.54
CA VAL A 271 -24.78 -13.95 -2.35
C VAL A 271 -24.97 -14.44 -3.78
N LEU A 272 -25.45 -15.66 -3.97
CA LEU A 272 -25.71 -16.21 -5.30
C LEU A 272 -26.81 -15.44 -6.05
N ALA A 273 -27.83 -14.95 -5.35
CA ALA A 273 -28.87 -14.12 -5.93
C ALA A 273 -28.32 -12.78 -6.44
N THR A 274 -27.43 -12.12 -5.67
CA THR A 274 -26.83 -10.84 -6.09
C THR A 274 -25.89 -10.98 -7.29
N LEU A 275 -25.33 -12.17 -7.52
CA LEU A 275 -24.44 -12.45 -8.65
C LEU A 275 -25.19 -12.71 -9.98
N ARG A 276 -26.50 -12.99 -9.94
CA ARG A 276 -27.29 -13.25 -11.14
C ARG A 276 -27.28 -12.03 -12.06
N GLY A 277 -27.01 -12.27 -13.36
CA GLY A 277 -26.95 -11.23 -14.38
C GLY A 277 -25.68 -10.38 -14.40
N ARG A 278 -24.74 -10.58 -13.49
CA ARG A 278 -23.44 -9.90 -13.52
C ARG A 278 -22.50 -10.62 -14.47
N GLN A 279 -21.88 -9.89 -15.39
CA GLN A 279 -21.05 -10.49 -16.44
C GLN A 279 -19.56 -10.40 -16.12
N THR A 280 -19.10 -9.31 -15.51
CA THR A 280 -17.68 -9.09 -15.25
C THR A 280 -17.24 -9.60 -13.88
N MET A 281 -15.98 -10.04 -13.79
CA MET A 281 -15.39 -10.46 -12.51
C MET A 281 -15.32 -9.31 -11.50
N GLY A 282 -15.10 -8.07 -11.97
CA GLY A 282 -15.08 -6.88 -11.12
C GLY A 282 -16.42 -6.63 -10.42
N GLU A 283 -17.52 -6.69 -11.17
CA GLU A 283 -18.88 -6.55 -10.59
C GLU A 283 -19.19 -7.66 -9.58
N LYS A 284 -18.84 -8.91 -9.93
CA LYS A 284 -19.07 -10.06 -9.02
C LYS A 284 -18.30 -9.90 -7.72
N ARG A 285 -17.02 -9.53 -7.80
CA ARG A 285 -16.17 -9.30 -6.61
C ARG A 285 -16.73 -8.17 -5.74
N ALA A 286 -17.13 -7.05 -6.34
CA ALA A 286 -17.69 -5.92 -5.61
C ALA A 286 -18.97 -6.31 -4.84
N MET A 287 -19.85 -7.11 -5.46
CA MET A 287 -21.08 -7.57 -4.81
C MET A 287 -20.82 -8.51 -3.63
N VAL A 288 -19.89 -9.47 -3.80
CA VAL A 288 -19.50 -10.37 -2.69
C VAL A 288 -18.91 -9.57 -1.52
N VAL A 289 -18.02 -8.62 -1.81
CA VAL A 289 -17.42 -7.75 -0.78
C VAL A 289 -18.50 -6.93 -0.05
N SER A 290 -19.48 -6.37 -0.79
CA SER A 290 -20.58 -5.63 -0.17
C SER A 290 -21.41 -6.51 0.77
N CYS A 291 -21.79 -7.71 0.33
CA CYS A 291 -22.54 -8.65 1.17
C CYS A 291 -21.77 -9.06 2.45
N LEU A 292 -20.47 -9.30 2.32
CA LEU A 292 -19.62 -9.63 3.47
C LEU A 292 -19.51 -8.45 4.44
N HIS A 293 -19.30 -7.24 3.92
CA HIS A 293 -19.20 -6.02 4.71
C HIS A 293 -20.49 -5.70 5.47
N GLU A 294 -21.64 -5.77 4.78
CA GLU A 294 -22.94 -5.60 5.41
C GLU A 294 -23.18 -6.61 6.53
N GLU A 295 -22.77 -7.87 6.33
CA GLU A 295 -22.93 -8.89 7.36
C GLU A 295 -22.01 -8.62 8.56
N MET A 296 -20.76 -8.19 8.33
CA MET A 296 -19.85 -7.82 9.41
C MET A 296 -20.40 -6.66 10.25
N ILE A 297 -20.98 -5.63 9.61
CA ILE A 297 -21.64 -4.50 10.32
C ILE A 297 -22.82 -4.97 11.17
N ARG A 298 -23.62 -5.93 10.68
CA ARG A 298 -24.75 -6.46 11.46
C ARG A 298 -24.35 -7.21 12.73
N GLN A 299 -23.11 -7.66 12.79
CA GLN A 299 -22.58 -8.45 13.92
C GLN A 299 -21.83 -7.58 14.95
N THR A 300 -21.57 -6.30 14.62
CA THR A 300 -21.00 -5.29 15.53
C THR A 300 -22.10 -4.51 16.26
#